data_e2629d91c656a18b3bc1aeb52c7b02bb
#
_entry.id   e2629d91c656a18b3bc1aeb52c7b02bb
#
_cell.length_a   1.000
_cell.length_b   1.000
_cell.length_c   1.000
_cell.angle_alpha   90.00
_cell.angle_beta   90.00
_cell.angle_gamma   90.00
#
_symmetry.space_group_name_H-M   'P 1'
#
loop_
_entity.id
_entity.type
_entity.pdbx_description
1 polymer ?
#
loop_
_entity_poly.entity_id
_entity_poly.type
_entity_poly.pdbx_seq_one_letter_code
_entity_poly.pdbx_strand_id
1 'polypeptide(L)'
;KQNLELAKTTQGSGDKNLYDLLQRVGLADKSHIKVSKLSVGEKQRLAVARAFIGNPKWIFCDEPTSSLDDKNAEIISQFIKDESARCKASLILITHDKRVQSILNFSQTLKLGEEL
;
A
#
# COMPACT_ATOMS: atom_id res chain seq x y z
N LYS A 1 2.33 -16.07 12.90
CA LYS A 1 2.82 -16.66 12.29
C LYS A 1 2.96 -16.39 10.91
N GLN A 2 2.56 -15.32 10.42
CA GLN A 2 2.79 -14.98 9.11
C GLN A 2 4.15 -14.40 8.95
N ASN A 3 4.81 -14.69 7.87
CA ASN A 3 6.06 -14.05 7.54
C ASN A 3 6.04 -13.77 6.06
N LEU A 4 7.07 -13.14 5.55
CA LEU A 4 7.07 -12.71 4.17
C LEU A 4 7.31 -13.81 3.17
N GLU A 5 7.53 -15.01 3.65
CA GLU A 5 7.72 -16.11 2.74
C GLU A 5 6.43 -16.47 2.06
N LEU A 6 5.30 -15.97 2.55
CA LEU A 6 4.06 -16.24 1.91
C LEU A 6 4.10 -15.71 0.48
N ALA A 7 4.99 -14.80 0.20
CA ALA A 7 5.10 -14.27 -1.13
C ALA A 7 5.43 -15.35 -2.14
N LYS A 8 6.11 -16.39 -1.69
CA LYS A 8 6.51 -17.41 -2.62
C LYS A 8 5.36 -18.26 -3.11
N THR A 9 4.30 -18.30 -2.33
CA THR A 9 3.18 -19.12 -2.72
C THR A 9 2.16 -18.35 -3.53
N THR A 10 2.36 -17.05 -3.68
CA THR A 10 1.41 -16.26 -4.42
C THR A 10 1.93 -15.91 -5.80
N GLN A 11 2.95 -16.60 -6.28
CA GLN A 11 3.47 -16.32 -7.56
C GLN A 11 2.45 -16.63 -8.60
N GLY A 12 2.09 -15.70 -9.38
CA GLY A 12 1.17 -15.90 -10.45
C GLY A 12 1.90 -15.58 -11.72
N SER A 13 1.49 -16.18 -12.80
CA SER A 13 2.15 -15.96 -14.04
C SER A 13 1.94 -14.53 -14.48
N GLY A 14 2.99 -13.88 -14.82
CA GLY A 14 2.90 -12.53 -15.31
C GLY A 14 2.67 -11.48 -14.27
N ASP A 15 2.51 -11.89 -13.03
CA ASP A 15 2.27 -10.94 -12.00
C ASP A 15 3.54 -10.40 -11.43
N LYS A 16 3.49 -9.17 -10.99
CA LYS A 16 4.56 -8.61 -10.24
C LYS A 16 4.58 -9.35 -8.93
N ASN A 17 5.66 -9.94 -8.58
CA ASN A 17 5.71 -10.71 -7.35
C ASN A 17 5.84 -9.78 -6.16
N LEU A 18 5.62 -10.31 -4.99
CA LEU A 18 5.64 -9.51 -3.77
C LEU A 18 7.01 -8.90 -3.52
N TYR A 19 8.07 -9.57 -3.91
CA TYR A 19 9.39 -9.03 -3.68
C TYR A 19 9.59 -7.70 -4.40
N ASP A 20 9.13 -7.59 -5.64
CA ASP A 20 9.25 -6.35 -6.39
C ASP A 20 8.45 -5.24 -5.72
N LEU A 21 7.26 -5.57 -5.22
CA LEU A 21 6.44 -4.59 -4.54
C LEU A 21 7.08 -4.17 -3.22
N LEU A 22 7.68 -5.11 -2.49
CA LEU A 22 8.36 -4.79 -1.25
C LEU A 22 9.53 -3.87 -1.48
N GLN A 23 10.23 -4.03 -2.59
CA GLN A 23 11.33 -3.18 -2.91
C GLN A 23 10.86 -1.76 -3.07
N ARG A 24 9.72 -1.56 -3.70
CA ARG A 24 9.21 -0.23 -3.95
C ARG A 24 8.71 0.46 -2.69
N VAL A 25 8.32 -0.30 -1.68
CA VAL A 25 7.87 0.28 -0.42
C VAL A 25 8.97 0.26 0.65
N GLY A 26 10.19 -0.08 0.24
CA GLY A 26 11.34 -0.01 1.15
C GLY A 26 11.48 -1.17 2.10
N LEU A 27 10.95 -2.33 1.75
CA LEU A 27 11.01 -3.50 2.62
C LEU A 27 11.72 -4.70 2.01
N ALA A 28 12.51 -4.50 0.98
CA ALA A 28 13.15 -5.62 0.31
C ALA A 28 14.07 -6.42 1.24
N ASP A 29 14.79 -5.72 2.10
CA ASP A 29 15.73 -6.37 3.00
C ASP A 29 15.04 -7.02 4.18
N LYS A 30 13.70 -6.94 4.26
CA LYS A 30 12.95 -7.55 5.35
C LYS A 30 12.17 -8.76 4.85
N SER A 31 12.45 -9.23 3.64
CA SER A 31 11.63 -10.26 3.01
C SER A 31 11.64 -11.60 3.75
N HIS A 32 12.62 -11.85 4.60
CA HIS A 32 12.70 -13.08 5.35
C HIS A 32 12.39 -12.88 6.84
N ILE A 33 11.92 -11.72 7.21
CA ILE A 33 11.63 -11.42 8.60
C ILE A 33 10.16 -11.71 8.89
N LYS A 34 9.87 -12.24 10.05
CA LYS A 34 8.51 -12.51 10.44
C LYS A 34 7.75 -11.20 10.57
N VAL A 35 6.52 -11.19 10.12
CA VAL A 35 5.68 -9.98 10.18
C VAL A 35 5.58 -9.46 11.61
N SER A 36 5.54 -10.36 12.58
CA SER A 36 5.42 -9.93 13.97
C SER A 36 6.63 -9.13 14.46
N LYS A 37 7.75 -9.19 13.73
CA LYS A 37 8.94 -8.47 14.12
C LYS A 37 9.05 -7.12 13.42
N LEU A 38 8.13 -6.79 12.56
CA LEU A 38 8.17 -5.54 11.86
C LEU A 38 7.60 -4.41 12.73
N SER A 39 8.07 -3.20 12.51
CA SER A 39 7.51 -2.04 13.19
C SER A 39 6.10 -1.78 12.67
N VAL A 40 5.36 -0.92 13.33
CA VAL A 40 3.99 -0.59 12.91
C VAL A 40 4.02 0.00 11.51
N GLY A 41 4.96 0.91 11.24
CA GLY A 41 5.06 1.51 9.91
C GLY A 41 5.44 0.50 8.85
N GLU A 42 6.32 -0.45 9.19
CA GLU A 42 6.71 -1.48 8.25
C GLU A 42 5.54 -2.41 7.95
N LYS A 43 4.74 -2.73 8.97
CA LYS A 43 3.56 -3.55 8.77
C LYS A 43 2.56 -2.82 7.87
N GLN A 44 2.45 -1.53 8.05
CA GLN A 44 1.53 -0.73 7.24
C GLN A 44 1.97 -0.72 5.78
N ARG A 45 3.28 -0.56 5.54
CA ARG A 45 3.80 -0.59 4.17
C ARG A 45 3.64 -1.97 3.54
N LEU A 46 3.82 -3.03 4.34
CA LEU A 46 3.62 -4.38 3.84
C LEU A 46 2.17 -4.59 3.42
N ALA A 47 1.23 -4.10 4.23
CA ALA A 47 -0.19 -4.28 3.93
C ALA A 47 -0.55 -3.60 2.62
N VAL A 48 0.00 -2.41 2.38
CA VAL A 48 -0.26 -1.70 1.14
C VAL A 48 0.32 -2.49 -0.05
N ALA A 49 1.56 -2.99 0.09
CA ALA A 49 2.17 -3.75 -0.99
C ALA A 49 1.35 -4.98 -1.33
N ARG A 50 0.85 -5.68 -0.29
CA ARG A 50 0.09 -6.88 -0.51
C ARG A 50 -1.22 -6.62 -1.22
N ALA A 51 -1.81 -5.46 -1.03
CA ALA A 51 -3.08 -5.15 -1.65
C ALA A 51 -2.99 -5.17 -3.18
N PHE A 52 -1.78 -4.98 -3.72
CA PHE A 52 -1.60 -4.91 -5.16
C PHE A 52 -1.12 -6.21 -5.81
N ILE A 53 -1.04 -7.30 -5.03
CA ILE A 53 -0.64 -8.57 -5.60
C ILE A 53 -1.78 -9.05 -6.51
N GLY A 54 -1.43 -9.52 -7.69
CA GLY A 54 -2.44 -10.10 -8.57
C GLY A 54 -3.21 -9.10 -9.41
N ASN A 55 -2.73 -7.87 -9.48
CA ASN A 55 -3.34 -6.82 -10.31
C ASN A 55 -4.83 -6.67 -10.07
N PRO A 56 -5.21 -6.27 -8.86
CA PRO A 56 -6.62 -6.14 -8.50
C PRO A 56 -7.30 -5.03 -9.27
N LYS A 57 -8.63 -5.12 -9.38
CA LYS A 57 -9.41 -4.10 -10.04
C LYS A 57 -9.96 -3.08 -9.05
N TRP A 58 -10.00 -3.45 -7.78
CA TRP A 58 -10.44 -2.56 -6.72
C TRP A 58 -9.48 -2.61 -5.56
N ILE A 59 -9.15 -1.45 -5.00
CA ILE A 59 -8.27 -1.36 -3.84
C ILE A 59 -8.98 -0.52 -2.80
N PHE A 60 -8.98 -1.01 -1.59
CA PHE A 60 -9.57 -0.28 -0.49
C PHE A 60 -8.48 -0.04 0.56
N CYS A 61 -8.19 1.19 0.86
CA CYS A 61 -7.18 1.55 1.85
C CYS A 61 -7.79 2.42 2.93
N ASP A 62 -7.56 2.03 4.18
CA ASP A 62 -8.06 2.77 5.31
C ASP A 62 -6.87 3.32 6.08
N GLU A 63 -6.65 4.61 6.00
CA GLU A 63 -5.58 5.33 6.67
C GLU A 63 -4.21 4.68 6.42
N PRO A 64 -3.81 4.51 5.16
CA PRO A 64 -2.60 3.73 4.85
C PRO A 64 -1.29 4.36 5.28
N THR A 65 -1.30 5.63 5.67
CA THR A 65 -0.08 6.33 6.05
C THR A 65 -0.08 6.82 7.48
N SER A 66 -1.06 6.39 8.28
CA SER A 66 -1.24 6.95 9.61
C SER A 66 -0.05 6.72 10.55
N SER A 67 0.74 5.69 10.33
CA SER A 67 1.89 5.40 11.18
C SER A 67 3.21 5.72 10.50
N LEU A 68 3.20 6.51 9.44
CA LEU A 68 4.41 6.77 8.67
C LEU A 68 4.90 8.20 8.84
N ASP A 69 6.22 8.35 8.81
CA ASP A 69 6.82 9.68 8.80
C ASP A 69 6.63 10.28 7.40
N ASP A 70 7.05 11.51 7.22
CA ASP A 70 6.81 12.23 5.96
C ASP A 70 7.41 11.52 4.77
N LYS A 71 8.63 11.03 4.89
CA LYS A 71 9.29 10.39 3.77
C LYS A 71 8.58 9.11 3.37
N ASN A 72 8.23 8.28 4.34
CA ASN A 72 7.56 7.02 4.05
C ASN A 72 6.12 7.24 3.60
N ALA A 73 5.46 8.28 4.12
CA ALA A 73 4.12 8.61 3.65
C ALA A 73 4.15 9.01 2.18
N GLU A 74 5.18 9.73 1.77
CA GLU A 74 5.32 10.14 0.39
C GLU A 74 5.58 8.92 -0.50
N ILE A 75 6.45 8.03 -0.07
CA ILE A 75 6.75 6.81 -0.82
C ILE A 75 5.50 5.98 -1.02
N ILE A 76 4.73 5.79 0.04
CA ILE A 76 3.52 4.98 -0.03
C ILE A 76 2.44 5.66 -0.87
N SER A 77 2.28 6.95 -0.75
CA SER A 77 1.29 7.67 -1.54
C SER A 77 1.62 7.56 -3.03
N GLN A 78 2.89 7.72 -3.37
CA GLN A 78 3.30 7.62 -4.76
C GLN A 78 3.15 6.17 -5.27
N PHE A 79 3.45 5.20 -4.40
CA PHE A 79 3.30 3.79 -4.75
C PHE A 79 1.83 3.48 -5.06
N ILE A 80 0.92 3.93 -4.21
CA ILE A 80 -0.51 3.69 -4.42
C ILE A 80 -0.95 4.32 -5.73
N LYS A 81 -0.49 5.53 -6.00
CA LYS A 81 -0.87 6.22 -7.21
C LYS A 81 -0.38 5.47 -8.44
N ASP A 82 0.89 5.09 -8.44
CA ASP A 82 1.48 4.43 -9.59
C ASP A 82 0.93 3.03 -9.82
N GLU A 83 0.74 2.26 -8.75
CA GLU A 83 0.24 0.91 -8.90
C GLU A 83 -1.23 0.88 -9.27
N SER A 84 -2.02 1.81 -8.75
CA SER A 84 -3.43 1.88 -9.12
C SER A 84 -3.57 2.18 -10.61
N ALA A 85 -2.72 3.06 -11.11
CA ALA A 85 -2.75 3.39 -12.53
C ALA A 85 -2.30 2.19 -13.37
N ARG A 86 -1.24 1.51 -12.92
CA ARG A 86 -0.72 0.37 -13.66
C ARG A 86 -1.73 -0.76 -13.76
N CYS A 87 -2.45 -1.03 -12.65
CA CYS A 87 -3.45 -2.09 -12.62
C CYS A 87 -4.78 -1.65 -13.20
N LYS A 88 -4.95 -0.37 -13.45
CA LYS A 88 -6.20 0.23 -13.85
C LYS A 88 -7.25 -0.08 -12.79
N ALA A 89 -6.85 0.04 -11.53
CA ALA A 89 -7.71 -0.27 -10.41
C ALA A 89 -8.52 0.94 -9.98
N SER A 90 -9.70 0.69 -9.43
CA SER A 90 -10.46 1.74 -8.78
C SER A 90 -10.03 1.77 -7.33
N LEU A 91 -9.71 2.94 -6.83
CA LEU A 91 -9.17 3.10 -5.49
C LEU A 91 -10.18 3.80 -4.60
N ILE A 92 -10.47 3.19 -3.45
CA ILE A 92 -11.26 3.83 -2.42
C ILE A 92 -10.32 4.03 -1.25
N LEU A 93 -10.15 5.28 -0.85
CA LEU A 93 -9.20 5.62 0.17
C LEU A 93 -9.85 6.44 1.27
N ILE A 94 -9.68 6.00 2.50
CA ILE A 94 -10.13 6.74 3.67
C ILE A 94 -8.90 7.32 4.32
N THR A 95 -8.82 8.63 4.44
CA THR A 95 -7.67 9.26 5.04
C THR A 95 -7.95 10.69 5.52
N HIS A 96 -7.24 11.09 6.56
CA HIS A 96 -7.27 12.48 7.01
C HIS A 96 -5.91 13.08 6.64
N ASP A 97 -5.04 12.32 6.00
CA ASP A 97 -3.66 12.70 5.80
C ASP A 97 -3.50 13.61 4.59
N LYS A 98 -3.18 14.85 4.83
CA LYS A 98 -3.03 15.80 3.75
C LYS A 98 -1.84 15.50 2.86
N ARG A 99 -0.87 14.73 3.38
CA ARG A 99 0.28 14.33 2.59
C ARG A 99 -0.16 13.42 1.44
N VAL A 100 -1.17 12.56 1.73
CA VAL A 100 -1.71 11.66 0.72
C VAL A 100 -2.54 12.47 -0.26
N GLN A 101 -3.35 13.38 0.25
CA GLN A 101 -4.24 14.16 -0.58
C GLN A 101 -3.50 15.01 -1.58
N SER A 102 -2.29 15.46 -1.23
CA SER A 102 -1.53 16.30 -2.13
C SER A 102 -0.90 15.51 -3.28
N ILE A 103 -0.73 14.22 -3.13
CA ILE A 103 -0.11 13.40 -4.15
C ILE A 103 -1.13 12.71 -5.05
N LEU A 104 -2.22 12.22 -4.43
CA LEU A 104 -3.24 11.51 -5.17
C LEU A 104 -4.32 12.47 -5.64
N ASN A 105 -4.68 12.36 -6.91
CA ASN A 105 -5.73 13.18 -7.45
C ASN A 105 -6.96 12.33 -7.55
N PHE A 106 -7.98 12.65 -6.75
CA PHE A 106 -9.18 11.85 -6.72
C PHE A 106 -10.27 12.47 -7.60
N SER A 107 -10.99 11.64 -8.31
CA SER A 107 -12.08 12.12 -9.13
C SER A 107 -13.26 12.56 -8.25
N GLN A 108 -13.40 11.98 -7.07
CA GLN A 108 -14.43 12.35 -6.14
C GLN A 108 -13.92 12.31 -4.73
N THR A 109 -14.33 13.24 -3.92
CA THR A 109 -13.92 13.29 -2.52
C THR A 109 -15.15 13.56 -1.67
N LEU A 110 -15.33 12.77 -0.62
CA LEU A 110 -16.42 12.93 0.31
C LEU A 110 -15.86 13.17 1.70
N LYS A 111 -16.27 14.23 2.35
CA LYS A 111 -15.81 14.50 3.69
C LYS A 111 -16.92 14.15 4.64
N LEU A 112 -16.66 13.15 5.46
CA LEU A 112 -17.65 12.68 6.41
C LEU A 112 -17.59 13.51 7.67
N GLY A 113 -18.74 13.74 8.23
CA GLY A 113 -18.82 14.47 9.49
C GLY A 113 -18.89 15.96 9.37
N GLU A 114 -18.77 16.50 8.20
CA GLU A 114 -18.82 17.90 8.02
C GLU A 114 -20.02 18.36 7.28
N GLU A 115 -20.54 17.61 6.42
CA GLU A 115 -21.63 17.96 5.67
C GLU A 115 -22.87 17.63 6.20
N LEU A 116 -22.98 16.98 7.30
CA LEU A 116 -24.22 16.51 7.84
C LEU A 116 -24.89 17.48 8.79
#